data_2b706795d2f853ec2bd9b20e1e1f4092
#
_entry.id   2b706795d2f853ec2bd9b20e1e1f4092
#
_cell.length_a   1.000
_cell.length_b   1.000
_cell.length_c   1.000
_cell.angle_alpha   90.00
_cell.angle_beta   90.00
_cell.angle_gamma   90.00
#
_symmetry.space_group_name_H-M   'P 1'
#
loop_
_entity.id
_entity.type
_entity.pdbx_description
1 polymer ?
#
loop_
_entity_poly.entity_id
_entity_poly.type
_entity_poly.pdbx_seq_one_letter_code
_entity_poly.pdbx_strand_id
1 'polypeptide(L)' 'MKKKTITVLDYEVGRVFQYRVKINIHSEEFIQFKGHRLKDVEWMEHQISNIITN' A
#
# COMPACT_ATOMS: atom_id res chain seq x y z
N MET A 1 -14.96 11.15 -3.89
CA MET A 1 -13.88 11.03 -2.95
C MET A 1 -12.72 10.27 -3.55
N LYS A 2 -11.53 10.77 -3.38
CA LYS A 2 -10.39 10.15 -4.02
C LYS A 2 -9.79 9.07 -3.16
N LYS A 3 -9.27 8.07 -3.80
CA LYS A 3 -8.63 6.97 -3.12
C LYS A 3 -7.27 6.72 -3.73
N LYS A 4 -6.43 6.05 -2.96
CA LYS A 4 -5.13 5.64 -3.44
C LYS A 4 -4.96 4.17 -3.18
N THR A 5 -4.01 3.57 -3.87
CA THR A 5 -3.68 2.17 -3.68
C THR A 5 -2.33 2.11 -3.00
N ILE A 6 -2.22 1.28 -1.98
CA ILE A 6 -0.97 1.01 -1.32
C ILE A 6 -0.59 -0.41 -1.67
N THR A 7 0.55 -0.56 -2.32
CA THR A 7 1.07 -1.88 -2.67
C THR A 7 2.18 -2.21 -1.70
N VAL A 8 2.07 -3.33 -1.04
CA VAL A 8 3.03 -3.75 -0.01
C VAL A 8 3.64 -5.07 -0.44
N LEU A 9 4.95 -5.08 -0.50
CA LEU A 9 5.69 -6.31 -0.74
C LEU A 9 6.22 -6.77 0.61
N ASP A 10 5.62 -7.79 1.15
CA ASP A 10 5.92 -8.26 2.49
C ASP A 10 6.91 -9.41 2.40
N TYR A 11 8.14 -9.15 2.80
CA TYR A 11 9.18 -10.15 2.71
C TYR A 11 9.05 -11.23 3.76
N GLU A 12 8.42 -10.92 4.87
CA GLU A 12 8.26 -11.88 5.93
C GLU A 12 7.30 -12.99 5.50
N VAL A 13 6.27 -12.62 4.79
CA VAL A 13 5.26 -13.57 4.33
C VAL A 13 5.55 -14.04 2.92
N GLY A 14 6.27 -13.25 2.17
CA GLY A 14 6.56 -13.58 0.78
C GLY A 14 5.39 -13.31 -0.15
N ARG A 15 4.61 -12.27 0.13
CA ARG A 15 3.44 -11.96 -0.66
C ARG A 15 3.33 -10.49 -0.94
N VAL A 16 2.60 -10.18 -2.00
CA VAL A 16 2.29 -8.81 -2.37
C VAL A 16 0.84 -8.54 -1.99
N PHE A 17 0.63 -7.44 -1.30
CA PHE A 17 -0.71 -7.03 -0.90
C PHE A 17 -1.03 -5.70 -1.54
N GLN A 18 -2.29 -5.50 -1.87
CA GLN A 18 -2.73 -4.21 -2.37
C GLN A 18 -3.95 -3.77 -1.59
N TYR A 19 -3.92 -2.54 -1.12
CA TYR A 19 -5.00 -1.99 -0.34
C TYR A 19 -5.48 -0.69 -0.98
N ARG A 20 -6.77 -0.50 -1.00
CA ARG A 20 -7.36 0.72 -1.48
C ARG A 20 -7.89 1.51 -0.31
N VAL A 21 -7.39 2.72 -0.15
CA VAL A 21 -7.75 3.54 1.01
C VAL A 21 -8.00 4.95 0.56
N LYS A 22 -8.58 5.73 1.46
CA LYS A 22 -8.77 7.14 1.19
C LYS A 22 -7.42 7.82 1.06
N ILE A 23 -7.38 8.83 0.23
CA ILE A 23 -6.11 9.45 -0.10
C ILE A 23 -5.43 10.10 1.10
N ASN A 24 -6.19 10.47 2.11
CA ASN A 24 -5.62 11.11 3.29
C ASN A 24 -5.17 10.14 4.36
N ILE A 25 -5.27 8.86 4.12
CA ILE A 25 -4.81 7.87 5.09
C ILE A 25 -3.29 7.84 5.08
N HIS A 26 -2.70 7.77 6.26
CA HIS A 26 -1.26 7.62 6.40
C HIS A 26 -0.86 6.21 6.05
N SER A 27 -0.07 6.06 4.99
CA SER A 27 0.26 4.74 4.50
C SER A 27 1.04 3.92 5.52
N GLU A 28 2.02 4.52 6.17
CA GLU A 28 2.83 3.78 7.12
C GLU A 28 2.01 3.27 8.28
N GLU A 29 1.13 4.11 8.79
CA GLU A 29 0.27 3.71 9.89
C GLU A 29 -0.68 2.61 9.45
N PHE A 30 -1.22 2.75 8.26
CA PHE A 30 -2.15 1.76 7.74
C PHE A 30 -1.48 0.41 7.59
N ILE A 31 -0.27 0.40 7.06
CA ILE A 31 0.47 -0.83 6.85
C ILE A 31 0.72 -1.53 8.19
N GLN A 32 1.12 -0.78 9.19
CA GLN A 32 1.32 -1.35 10.51
C GLN A 32 0.03 -1.84 11.11
N PHE A 33 -1.05 -1.12 10.89
CA PHE A 33 -2.35 -1.53 11.38
C PHE A 33 -2.75 -2.89 10.81
N LYS A 34 -2.34 -3.17 9.60
CA LYS A 34 -2.65 -4.44 8.96
C LYS A 34 -1.71 -5.57 9.43
N GLY A 35 -0.76 -5.26 10.28
CA GLY A 35 0.11 -6.27 10.82
C GLY A 35 1.43 -6.43 10.12
N HIS A 36 1.72 -5.59 9.14
CA HIS A 36 3.01 -5.65 8.47
C HIS A 36 4.04 -4.88 9.26
N ARG A 37 5.27 -5.35 9.24
CA ARG A 37 6.37 -4.63 9.86
C ARG A 37 7.06 -3.79 8.82
N LEU A 38 7.20 -2.51 9.08
CA LEU A 38 7.76 -1.60 8.08
C LEU A 38 9.17 -2.00 7.68
N LYS A 39 9.92 -2.58 8.59
CA LYS A 39 11.29 -2.96 8.26
C LYS A 39 11.35 -4.20 7.39
N ASP A 40 10.27 -4.95 7.31
CA ASP A 40 10.23 -6.19 6.54
C ASP A 40 9.42 -6.07 5.27
N VAL A 41 9.05 -4.86 4.90
CA VAL A 41 8.25 -4.68 3.69
C VAL A 41 8.80 -3.55 2.87
N GLU A 42 8.47 -3.58 1.61
CA GLU A 42 8.60 -2.42 0.74
C GLU A 42 7.22 -2.06 0.27
N TRP A 43 6.97 -0.78 0.18
CA TRP A 43 5.63 -0.36 -0.19
C TRP A 43 5.68 0.91 -1.02
N MET A 44 4.61 1.13 -1.76
CA MET A 44 4.48 2.35 -2.52
C MET A 44 3.01 2.72 -2.58
N GLU A 45 2.73 3.99 -2.73
CA GLU A 45 1.36 4.42 -2.96
C GLU A 45 1.26 5.00 -4.34
N HIS A 46 0.11 4.79 -4.94
CA HIS A 46 -0.15 5.37 -6.23
C HIS A 46 -1.65 5.56 -6.39
N GLN A 47 -2.02 6.44 -7.24
CA GLN A 47 -3.42 6.72 -7.49
C GLN A 47 -3.87 5.92 -8.68
N ILE A 48 -5.04 5.36 -8.53
CA ILE A 48 -5.58 4.52 -9.57
C ILE A 48 -5.67 5.24 -10.89
N SER A 49 -6.05 6.48 -10.81
CA SER A 49 -6.26 7.24 -12.05
C SER A 49 -4.99 7.36 -12.86
N ASN A 50 -3.87 7.07 -12.25
CA ASN A 50 -2.60 7.19 -12.96
C ASN A 50 -2.07 5.89 -13.44
N ILE A 51 -2.83 4.87 -13.35
CA ILE A 51 -2.38 3.61 -13.86
C ILE A 51 -2.28 3.73 -15.33
N ILE A 52 -1.09 3.57 -15.78
CA ILE A 52 -0.84 3.68 -17.17
C ILE A 52 -0.91 2.34 -17.75
N THR A 53 -1.73 2.23 -18.64
CA THR A 53 -1.81 0.97 -19.22
C THR A 53 -1.09 0.94 -20.48
N ASN A 54 -0.66 1.84 -21.00
CA ASN A 54 0.04 1.81 -22.23
C ASN A 54 -0.45 0.88 -23.20
#